data_c5e0fa35f4b8a4285696af47b041db65
#
_entry.id   c5e0fa35f4b8a4285696af47b041db65
#
_cell.length_a   1.000
_cell.length_b   1.000
_cell.length_c   1.000
_cell.angle_alpha   90.00
_cell.angle_beta   90.00
_cell.angle_gamma   90.00
#
_symmetry.space_group_name_H-M   'P 1'
#
loop_
_entity.id
_entity.type
_entity.pdbx_description
1 polymer ?
#
loop_
_entity_poly.entity_id
_entity_poly.type
_entity_poly.pdbx_seq_one_letter_code
_entity_poly.pdbx_strand_id
1 'polypeptide(L)'
;MKIALASPPYPASVDNALYQAEKLIQSAAPAGAEIICFPETYLPGYPGLGYDTGTTTQEMLESALTRVCKMAAANSIAVIMPMDWHEAGRILNVAQVVSAKGEWLGYQTKNQLDPTEDNKWTPGTDRNIFEVNGVKFGITICHEGFRYPESVRWAAMKGASIVFHPNCTGNNTAGKQLTEWGHQDNPYYEKAQLLRAMENTIYFAGVNYHFKYPDSASALIGPDGTCIAHQSYTEAGVLVAEINIDLASGSLAKRFKPALYNYG
;
A
#
# COMPACT_ATOMS: atom_id res chain seq x y z
N MET A 1 -1.16 3.49 17.97
CA MET A 1 -1.25 4.21 16.68
C MET A 1 -2.47 3.75 15.92
N LYS A 2 -3.30 4.67 15.41
CA LYS A 2 -4.38 4.33 14.47
C LYS A 2 -3.94 4.55 13.03
N ILE A 3 -4.22 3.60 12.17
CA ILE A 3 -3.92 3.64 10.74
C ILE A 3 -5.20 3.59 9.93
N ALA A 4 -5.17 4.12 8.72
CA ALA A 4 -6.28 4.09 7.77
C ALA A 4 -5.85 3.43 6.45
N LEU A 5 -6.69 2.53 5.95
CA LEU A 5 -6.51 1.81 4.70
C LEU A 5 -7.64 2.24 3.76
N ALA A 6 -7.30 2.97 2.70
CA ALA A 6 -8.28 3.49 1.76
C ALA A 6 -8.67 2.42 0.74
N SER A 7 -9.98 2.26 0.51
CA SER A 7 -10.53 1.41 -0.54
C SER A 7 -11.44 2.25 -1.46
N PRO A 8 -10.86 3.17 -2.25
CA PRO A 8 -11.63 3.98 -3.19
C PRO A 8 -12.11 3.14 -4.38
N PRO A 9 -13.19 3.55 -5.06
CA PRO A 9 -13.45 3.09 -6.42
C PRO A 9 -12.27 3.43 -7.34
N TYR A 10 -12.11 2.66 -8.42
CA TYR A 10 -11.12 3.01 -9.44
C TYR A 10 -11.43 4.39 -10.05
N PRO A 11 -10.45 5.32 -10.13
CA PRO A 11 -10.70 6.70 -10.52
C PRO A 11 -11.02 6.84 -12.03
N ALA A 12 -11.75 7.90 -12.38
CA ALA A 12 -12.05 8.25 -13.76
C ALA A 12 -11.08 9.29 -14.37
N SER A 13 -10.24 9.90 -13.55
CA SER A 13 -9.19 10.87 -13.91
C SER A 13 -8.30 11.16 -12.69
N VAL A 14 -7.17 11.85 -12.91
CA VAL A 14 -6.30 12.33 -11.80
C VAL A 14 -7.06 13.26 -10.86
N ASP A 15 -7.86 14.18 -11.40
CA ASP A 15 -8.66 15.08 -10.55
C ASP A 15 -9.74 14.34 -9.77
N ASN A 16 -10.37 13.33 -10.37
CA ASN A 16 -11.33 12.48 -9.66
C ASN A 16 -10.63 11.68 -8.54
N ALA A 17 -9.44 11.12 -8.80
CA ALA A 17 -8.64 10.45 -7.77
C ALA A 17 -8.31 11.37 -6.59
N LEU A 18 -7.85 12.59 -6.88
CA LEU A 18 -7.53 13.58 -5.84
C LEU A 18 -8.76 14.02 -5.05
N TYR A 19 -9.90 14.20 -5.71
CA TYR A 19 -11.16 14.49 -5.03
C TYR A 19 -11.60 13.35 -4.09
N GLN A 20 -11.51 12.10 -4.56
CA GLN A 20 -11.82 10.94 -3.71
C GLN A 20 -10.81 10.81 -2.56
N ALA A 21 -9.51 11.04 -2.82
CA ALA A 21 -8.49 11.02 -1.78
C ALA A 21 -8.78 12.03 -0.67
N GLU A 22 -9.15 13.26 -1.03
CA GLU A 22 -9.49 14.30 -0.07
C GLU A 22 -10.66 13.87 0.82
N LYS A 23 -11.72 13.27 0.26
CA LYS A 23 -12.87 12.77 1.03
C LYS A 23 -12.49 11.66 2.00
N LEU A 24 -11.65 10.71 1.58
CA LEU A 24 -11.20 9.61 2.43
C LEU A 24 -10.27 10.10 3.55
N ILE A 25 -9.38 11.06 3.26
CA ILE A 25 -8.53 11.71 4.26
C ILE A 25 -9.40 12.46 5.29
N GLN A 26 -10.40 13.25 4.82
CA GLN A 26 -11.35 13.96 5.69
C GLN A 26 -12.22 13.03 6.53
N SER A 27 -12.44 11.79 6.09
CA SER A 27 -13.13 10.76 6.86
C SER A 27 -12.22 10.08 7.88
N ALA A 28 -10.95 9.80 7.52
CA ALA A 28 -9.99 9.08 8.36
C ALA A 28 -9.47 9.93 9.53
N ALA A 29 -9.19 11.21 9.30
CA ALA A 29 -8.59 12.09 10.31
C ALA A 29 -9.47 12.28 11.56
N PRO A 30 -10.78 12.56 11.48
CA PRO A 30 -11.66 12.65 12.67
C PRO A 30 -11.83 11.32 13.41
N ALA A 31 -11.62 10.18 12.73
CA ALA A 31 -11.60 8.85 13.36
C ALA A 31 -10.30 8.59 14.15
N GLY A 32 -9.36 9.54 14.10
CA GLY A 32 -8.10 9.52 14.84
C GLY A 32 -6.98 8.78 14.10
N ALA A 33 -7.10 8.54 12.80
CA ALA A 33 -6.02 7.95 12.01
C ALA A 33 -4.82 8.91 11.93
N GLU A 34 -3.63 8.40 12.16
CA GLU A 34 -2.38 9.14 12.13
C GLU A 34 -1.67 9.03 10.77
N ILE A 35 -2.00 7.99 10.01
CA ILE A 35 -1.51 7.73 8.66
C ILE A 35 -2.60 7.06 7.84
N ILE A 36 -2.72 7.43 6.56
CA ILE A 36 -3.59 6.79 5.58
C ILE A 36 -2.77 6.28 4.39
N CYS A 37 -3.06 5.07 3.92
CA CYS A 37 -2.44 4.49 2.72
C CYS A 37 -3.50 4.27 1.64
N PHE A 38 -3.17 4.63 0.38
CA PHE A 38 -3.96 4.43 -0.81
C PHE A 38 -3.51 3.19 -1.61
N PRO A 39 -4.33 2.66 -2.54
CA PRO A 39 -3.97 1.51 -3.37
C PRO A 39 -2.82 1.81 -4.34
N GLU A 40 -2.25 0.74 -4.93
CA GLU A 40 -1.17 0.82 -5.92
C GLU A 40 -1.53 1.74 -7.08
N THR A 41 -0.57 2.57 -7.49
CA THR A 41 -0.67 3.49 -8.64
C THR A 41 -1.98 4.29 -8.64
N TYR A 42 -2.42 4.72 -7.45
CA TYR A 42 -3.68 5.46 -7.31
C TYR A 42 -3.70 6.74 -8.14
N LEU A 43 -2.54 7.33 -8.38
CA LEU A 43 -2.32 8.44 -9.30
C LEU A 43 -1.36 8.00 -10.42
N PRO A 44 -1.80 7.97 -11.68
CA PRO A 44 -3.09 8.36 -12.23
C PRO A 44 -4.18 7.29 -12.13
N GLY A 45 -3.89 6.09 -11.75
CA GLY A 45 -4.69 4.87 -11.78
C GLY A 45 -3.90 3.74 -12.43
N TYR A 46 -4.17 2.49 -12.05
CA TYR A 46 -3.50 1.32 -12.61
C TYR A 46 -3.91 1.14 -14.10
N PRO A 47 -2.96 0.98 -15.03
CA PRO A 47 -3.25 0.96 -16.46
C PRO A 47 -4.16 -0.23 -16.85
N GLY A 48 -5.02 0.01 -17.83
CA GLY A 48 -5.90 -1.02 -18.40
C GLY A 48 -7.20 -1.29 -17.63
N LEU A 49 -7.44 -0.62 -16.50
CA LEU A 49 -8.64 -0.84 -15.68
C LEU A 49 -9.75 0.21 -15.84
N GLY A 50 -9.48 1.31 -16.53
CA GLY A 50 -10.44 2.40 -16.67
C GLY A 50 -10.09 3.33 -17.81
N TYR A 51 -9.91 4.63 -17.51
CA TYR A 51 -9.54 5.62 -18.51
C TYR A 51 -8.07 5.47 -18.96
N ASP A 52 -7.70 6.11 -20.06
CA ASP A 52 -6.31 6.13 -20.55
C ASP A 52 -5.42 6.95 -19.62
N THR A 53 -4.52 6.27 -18.94
CA THR A 53 -3.54 6.87 -18.02
C THR A 53 -2.22 7.23 -18.71
N GLY A 54 -2.09 6.95 -20.02
CA GLY A 54 -0.81 7.04 -20.76
C GLY A 54 -0.35 8.46 -21.06
N THR A 55 -1.19 9.48 -20.85
CA THR A 55 -0.87 10.89 -21.10
C THR A 55 -0.37 11.66 -19.89
N THR A 56 -0.12 10.99 -18.76
CA THR A 56 0.30 11.63 -17.50
C THR A 56 1.75 12.07 -17.60
N THR A 57 2.01 13.36 -17.35
CA THR A 57 3.36 13.94 -17.35
C THR A 57 3.91 14.08 -15.93
N GLN A 58 5.24 14.27 -15.81
CA GLN A 58 5.88 14.50 -14.50
C GLN A 58 5.31 15.75 -13.81
N GLU A 59 5.07 16.84 -14.54
CA GLU A 59 4.50 18.07 -13.99
C GLU A 59 3.10 17.86 -13.41
N MET A 60 2.29 17.03 -14.07
CA MET A 60 0.97 16.66 -13.55
C MET A 60 1.08 15.88 -12.24
N LEU A 61 2.03 14.94 -12.15
CA LEU A 61 2.25 14.14 -10.94
C LEU A 61 2.82 14.98 -9.80
N GLU A 62 3.75 15.91 -10.07
CA GLU A 62 4.28 16.85 -9.08
C GLU A 62 3.19 17.79 -8.55
N SER A 63 2.33 18.29 -9.45
CA SER A 63 1.16 19.08 -9.07
C SER A 63 0.20 18.28 -8.19
N ALA A 64 -0.05 17.02 -8.53
CA ALA A 64 -0.88 16.12 -7.75
C ALA A 64 -0.26 15.85 -6.36
N LEU A 65 1.04 15.57 -6.28
CA LEU A 65 1.77 15.38 -5.00
C LEU A 65 1.69 16.65 -4.14
N THR A 66 1.82 17.84 -4.75
CA THR A 66 1.66 19.11 -4.04
C THR A 66 0.27 19.25 -3.40
N ARG A 67 -0.79 18.80 -4.10
CA ARG A 67 -2.15 18.77 -3.54
C ARG A 67 -2.26 17.78 -2.40
N VAL A 68 -1.65 16.60 -2.51
CA VAL A 68 -1.61 15.60 -1.42
C VAL A 68 -0.90 16.16 -0.19
N CYS A 69 0.21 16.88 -0.36
CA CYS A 69 0.91 17.57 0.74
C CYS A 69 0.00 18.56 1.47
N LYS A 70 -0.79 19.35 0.72
CA LYS A 70 -1.77 20.27 1.30
C LYS A 70 -2.89 19.56 2.05
N MET A 71 -3.42 18.44 1.51
CA MET A 71 -4.44 17.63 2.15
C MET A 71 -3.92 17.02 3.47
N ALA A 72 -2.69 16.48 3.47
CA ALA A 72 -2.04 15.93 4.65
C ALA A 72 -1.91 16.98 5.76
N ALA A 73 -1.39 18.17 5.44
CA ALA A 73 -1.24 19.28 6.39
C ALA A 73 -2.59 19.78 6.93
N ALA A 74 -3.57 19.97 6.05
CA ALA A 74 -4.89 20.49 6.42
C ALA A 74 -5.65 19.55 7.36
N ASN A 75 -5.38 18.23 7.30
CA ASN A 75 -6.05 17.22 8.10
C ASN A 75 -5.15 16.63 9.20
N SER A 76 -3.90 17.10 9.33
CA SER A 76 -2.91 16.62 10.32
C SER A 76 -2.74 15.08 10.30
N ILE A 77 -2.74 14.47 9.10
CA ILE A 77 -2.60 13.04 8.88
C ILE A 77 -1.49 12.76 7.85
N ALA A 78 -0.60 11.81 8.14
CA ALA A 78 0.39 11.38 7.16
C ALA A 78 -0.27 10.58 6.03
N VAL A 79 0.28 10.67 4.82
CA VAL A 79 -0.29 10.03 3.63
C VAL A 79 0.75 9.20 2.90
N ILE A 80 0.41 7.94 2.61
CA ILE A 80 1.11 7.10 1.63
C ILE A 80 0.28 7.14 0.35
N MET A 81 0.82 7.78 -0.70
CA MET A 81 0.14 7.97 -1.98
C MET A 81 0.89 7.25 -3.10
N PRO A 82 0.46 6.04 -3.48
CA PRO A 82 1.04 5.34 -4.62
C PRO A 82 0.73 6.04 -5.94
N MET A 83 1.77 6.17 -6.79
CA MET A 83 1.63 6.86 -8.07
C MET A 83 2.73 6.47 -9.08
N ASP A 84 2.49 6.78 -10.34
CA ASP A 84 3.54 6.80 -11.35
C ASP A 84 4.53 7.93 -11.01
N TRP A 85 5.81 7.74 -11.37
CA TRP A 85 6.83 8.78 -11.20
C TRP A 85 7.83 8.74 -12.34
N HIS A 86 8.00 9.87 -13.03
CA HIS A 86 8.92 9.98 -14.15
C HIS A 86 10.26 10.53 -13.65
N GLU A 87 11.31 9.75 -13.80
CA GLU A 87 12.64 10.11 -13.37
C GLU A 87 13.69 9.64 -14.37
N ALA A 88 14.54 10.55 -14.84
CA ALA A 88 15.64 10.25 -15.78
C ALA A 88 15.20 9.44 -17.01
N GLY A 89 14.03 9.76 -17.58
CA GLY A 89 13.48 9.09 -18.76
C GLY A 89 12.85 7.71 -18.49
N ARG A 90 12.74 7.32 -17.22
CA ARG A 90 12.07 6.09 -16.76
C ARG A 90 10.73 6.41 -16.12
N ILE A 91 9.81 5.47 -16.18
CA ILE A 91 8.57 5.50 -15.40
C ILE A 91 8.72 4.48 -14.27
N LEU A 92 8.54 4.93 -13.05
CA LEU A 92 8.60 4.12 -11.83
C LEU A 92 7.20 3.99 -11.23
N ASN A 93 6.89 2.82 -10.68
CA ASN A 93 5.75 2.63 -9.79
C ASN A 93 6.24 2.90 -8.37
N VAL A 94 5.76 3.96 -7.74
CA VAL A 94 6.24 4.41 -6.43
C VAL A 94 5.11 4.60 -5.43
N ALA A 95 5.41 4.55 -4.15
CA ALA A 95 4.54 5.00 -3.07
C ALA A 95 5.18 6.20 -2.38
N GLN A 96 4.65 7.39 -2.64
CA GLN A 96 5.08 8.65 -2.03
C GLN A 96 4.66 8.70 -0.57
N VAL A 97 5.53 9.23 0.29
CA VAL A 97 5.24 9.40 1.71
C VAL A 97 5.26 10.87 2.08
N VAL A 98 4.17 11.34 2.68
CA VAL A 98 3.97 12.73 3.11
C VAL A 98 3.68 12.74 4.61
N SER A 99 4.35 13.62 5.36
CA SER A 99 4.12 13.79 6.79
C SER A 99 2.78 14.46 7.09
N ALA A 100 2.33 14.37 8.34
CA ALA A 100 1.13 15.09 8.82
C ALA A 100 1.27 16.64 8.78
N LYS A 101 2.48 17.15 8.51
CA LYS A 101 2.74 18.58 8.27
C LYS A 101 2.73 18.95 6.79
N GLY A 102 2.52 17.98 5.90
CA GLY A 102 2.57 18.16 4.44
C GLY A 102 3.99 18.17 3.87
N GLU A 103 4.98 17.69 4.61
CA GLU A 103 6.36 17.58 4.13
C GLU A 103 6.52 16.27 3.34
N TRP A 104 7.11 16.34 2.17
CA TRP A 104 7.46 15.15 1.41
C TRP A 104 8.66 14.45 2.06
N LEU A 105 8.49 13.19 2.44
CA LEU A 105 9.51 12.37 3.11
C LEU A 105 10.27 11.45 2.15
N GLY A 106 9.90 11.43 0.87
CA GLY A 106 10.44 10.54 -0.14
C GLY A 106 9.44 9.48 -0.59
N TYR A 107 9.94 8.45 -1.24
CA TYR A 107 9.11 7.36 -1.78
C TYR A 107 9.79 6.00 -1.68
N GLN A 108 8.99 4.94 -1.78
CA GLN A 108 9.43 3.57 -2.05
C GLN A 108 9.07 3.19 -3.47
N THR A 109 9.99 2.63 -4.21
CA THR A 109 9.76 2.06 -5.55
C THR A 109 9.27 0.61 -5.46
N LYS A 110 8.52 0.16 -6.46
CA LYS A 110 8.30 -1.26 -6.73
C LYS A 110 9.57 -1.84 -7.34
N ASN A 111 10.25 -2.75 -6.64
CA ASN A 111 11.53 -3.29 -7.07
C ASN A 111 11.37 -4.64 -7.82
N GLN A 112 10.26 -5.35 -7.58
CA GLN A 112 9.92 -6.58 -8.28
C GLN A 112 8.59 -6.39 -9.00
N LEU A 113 8.66 -6.15 -10.30
CA LEU A 113 7.48 -5.96 -11.14
C LEU A 113 6.74 -7.28 -11.38
N ASP A 114 5.43 -7.20 -11.63
CA ASP A 114 4.72 -8.29 -12.27
C ASP A 114 5.21 -8.41 -13.73
N PRO A 115 5.36 -9.61 -14.30
CA PRO A 115 5.80 -9.77 -15.70
C PRO A 115 4.96 -9.01 -16.73
N THR A 116 3.70 -8.69 -16.40
CA THR A 116 2.82 -7.89 -17.27
C THR A 116 3.13 -6.40 -17.25
N GLU A 117 3.97 -5.95 -16.32
CA GLU A 117 4.31 -4.54 -16.07
C GLU A 117 5.62 -4.10 -16.74
N ASP A 118 6.45 -5.03 -17.22
CA ASP A 118 7.79 -4.77 -17.75
C ASP A 118 7.83 -3.78 -18.92
N ASN A 119 6.72 -3.65 -19.65
CA ASN A 119 6.62 -2.70 -20.77
C ASN A 119 6.24 -1.28 -20.31
N LYS A 120 5.85 -1.08 -19.05
CA LYS A 120 5.41 0.21 -18.54
C LYS A 120 6.38 0.80 -17.53
N TRP A 121 6.80 0.02 -16.54
CA TRP A 121 7.62 0.51 -15.44
C TRP A 121 9.04 -0.05 -15.50
N THR A 122 9.96 0.71 -14.95
CA THR A 122 11.30 0.26 -14.64
C THR A 122 11.36 -0.17 -13.19
N PRO A 123 11.93 -1.34 -12.85
CA PRO A 123 12.14 -1.75 -11.46
C PRO A 123 12.97 -0.73 -10.69
N GLY A 124 12.59 -0.49 -9.43
CA GLY A 124 13.44 0.25 -8.51
C GLY A 124 14.60 -0.60 -8.00
N THR A 125 15.54 0.03 -7.30
CA THR A 125 16.75 -0.61 -6.76
C THR A 125 16.86 -0.48 -5.25
N ASP A 126 16.23 0.54 -4.67
CA ASP A 126 16.42 0.91 -3.27
C ASP A 126 15.21 0.58 -2.41
N ARG A 127 15.47 0.40 -1.10
CA ARG A 127 14.43 0.22 -0.10
C ARG A 127 14.59 1.22 1.01
N ASN A 128 13.47 1.80 1.44
CA ASN A 128 13.43 2.82 2.46
C ASN A 128 12.60 2.37 3.68
N ILE A 129 13.01 2.84 4.86
CA ILE A 129 12.20 2.81 6.08
C ILE A 129 11.77 4.25 6.36
N PHE A 130 10.50 4.40 6.61
CA PHE A 130 9.89 5.67 7.00
C PHE A 130 9.50 5.63 8.47
N GLU A 131 9.25 6.81 9.05
CA GLU A 131 8.79 6.93 10.42
C GLU A 131 7.72 8.01 10.54
N VAL A 132 6.63 7.68 11.23
CA VAL A 132 5.56 8.62 11.60
C VAL A 132 5.23 8.40 13.08
N ASN A 133 5.26 9.47 13.87
CA ASN A 133 4.97 9.45 15.31
C ASN A 133 5.74 8.36 16.08
N GLY A 134 7.02 8.16 15.76
CA GLY A 134 7.88 7.17 16.40
C GLY A 134 7.67 5.73 15.94
N VAL A 135 6.74 5.47 15.00
CA VAL A 135 6.51 4.14 14.43
C VAL A 135 7.21 4.00 13.09
N LYS A 136 8.18 3.09 13.02
CA LYS A 136 8.88 2.74 11.78
C LYS A 136 8.03 1.81 10.94
N PHE A 137 7.97 2.09 9.64
CA PHE A 137 7.28 1.25 8.68
C PHE A 137 8.04 1.08 7.37
N GLY A 138 7.81 -0.03 6.71
CA GLY A 138 8.22 -0.27 5.33
C GLY A 138 7.04 -0.21 4.38
N ILE A 139 7.34 -0.17 3.09
CA ILE A 139 6.34 -0.28 2.02
C ILE A 139 6.81 -1.35 1.04
N THR A 140 5.88 -2.19 0.59
CA THR A 140 6.09 -3.14 -0.51
C THR A 140 4.87 -3.06 -1.43
N ILE A 141 5.07 -3.06 -2.76
CA ILE A 141 4.01 -2.74 -3.70
C ILE A 141 3.56 -4.00 -4.43
N CYS A 142 2.29 -4.38 -4.25
CA CYS A 142 1.53 -5.39 -4.97
C CYS A 142 2.28 -6.72 -5.18
N HIS A 143 2.59 -7.09 -6.43
CA HIS A 143 3.26 -8.33 -6.81
C HIS A 143 4.46 -8.64 -5.91
N GLU A 144 5.27 -7.62 -5.62
CA GLU A 144 6.44 -7.75 -4.78
C GLU A 144 6.11 -8.28 -3.37
N GLY A 145 5.11 -7.72 -2.70
CA GLY A 145 4.70 -8.15 -1.36
C GLY A 145 4.02 -9.52 -1.36
N PHE A 146 3.32 -9.86 -2.42
CA PHE A 146 2.66 -11.15 -2.53
C PHE A 146 3.64 -12.29 -2.84
N ARG A 147 4.64 -12.07 -3.68
CA ARG A 147 5.51 -13.11 -4.22
C ARG A 147 6.87 -13.23 -3.55
N TYR A 148 7.41 -12.11 -3.03
CA TYR A 148 8.78 -12.04 -2.55
C TYR A 148 8.82 -11.69 -1.06
N PRO A 149 8.90 -12.69 -0.16
CA PRO A 149 8.92 -12.49 1.28
C PRO A 149 10.11 -11.64 1.76
N GLU A 150 11.17 -11.57 0.96
CA GLU A 150 12.40 -10.84 1.26
C GLU A 150 12.14 -9.35 1.47
N SER A 151 11.17 -8.77 0.75
CA SER A 151 10.84 -7.34 0.84
C SER A 151 10.33 -6.97 2.23
N VAL A 152 9.39 -7.77 2.76
CA VAL A 152 8.80 -7.56 4.10
C VAL A 152 9.80 -7.93 5.18
N ARG A 153 10.54 -9.02 5.01
CA ARG A 153 11.59 -9.43 5.94
C ARG A 153 12.69 -8.38 6.09
N TRP A 154 13.10 -7.76 4.97
CA TRP A 154 14.06 -6.67 5.00
C TRP A 154 13.56 -5.51 5.88
N ALA A 155 12.31 -5.07 5.70
CA ALA A 155 11.73 -4.00 6.50
C ALA A 155 11.68 -4.36 7.99
N ALA A 156 11.23 -5.57 8.32
CA ALA A 156 11.18 -6.05 9.71
C ALA A 156 12.58 -6.11 10.35
N MET A 157 13.60 -6.57 9.61
CA MET A 157 15.00 -6.58 10.08
C MET A 157 15.55 -5.15 10.30
N LYS A 158 15.04 -4.15 9.58
CA LYS A 158 15.38 -2.73 9.76
C LYS A 158 14.57 -2.05 10.87
N GLY A 159 13.73 -2.80 11.58
CA GLY A 159 12.97 -2.34 12.75
C GLY A 159 11.58 -1.78 12.43
N ALA A 160 11.05 -2.04 11.24
CA ALA A 160 9.66 -1.71 10.94
C ALA A 160 8.71 -2.54 11.81
N SER A 161 7.73 -1.88 12.43
CA SER A 161 6.65 -2.52 13.18
C SER A 161 5.47 -2.92 12.29
N ILE A 162 5.37 -2.29 11.11
CA ILE A 162 4.33 -2.53 10.12
C ILE A 162 4.89 -2.36 8.71
N VAL A 163 4.36 -3.12 7.77
CA VAL A 163 4.56 -2.90 6.33
C VAL A 163 3.23 -2.55 5.70
N PHE A 164 3.16 -1.41 5.02
CA PHE A 164 2.05 -1.06 4.14
C PHE A 164 2.24 -1.71 2.77
N HIS A 165 1.15 -2.25 2.25
CA HIS A 165 1.16 -3.03 1.02
C HIS A 165 0.06 -2.54 0.07
N PRO A 166 0.27 -1.38 -0.59
CA PRO A 166 -0.61 -0.94 -1.66
C PRO A 166 -0.60 -1.96 -2.80
N ASN A 167 -1.79 -2.34 -3.24
CA ASN A 167 -1.96 -3.32 -4.30
C ASN A 167 -3.16 -2.98 -5.19
N CYS A 168 -3.23 -3.66 -6.35
CA CYS A 168 -4.32 -3.57 -7.29
C CYS A 168 -4.68 -4.99 -7.73
N THR A 169 -5.65 -5.63 -7.03
CA THR A 169 -6.06 -7.01 -7.27
C THR A 169 -7.57 -7.11 -7.43
N GLY A 170 -7.99 -7.51 -8.63
CA GLY A 170 -9.40 -7.55 -9.02
C GLY A 170 -9.73 -6.63 -10.18
N ASN A 171 -11.01 -6.54 -10.51
CA ASN A 171 -11.51 -5.71 -11.62
C ASN A 171 -13.03 -5.47 -11.50
N ASN A 172 -13.57 -4.62 -12.43
CA ASN A 172 -14.99 -4.29 -12.47
C ASN A 172 -15.79 -5.04 -13.55
N THR A 173 -15.16 -5.93 -14.32
CA THR A 173 -15.77 -6.55 -15.50
C THR A 173 -16.27 -7.97 -15.23
N ALA A 174 -15.41 -8.83 -14.66
CA ALA A 174 -15.75 -10.24 -14.41
C ALA A 174 -14.88 -10.80 -13.27
N GLY A 175 -15.43 -11.72 -12.49
CA GLY A 175 -14.72 -12.39 -11.40
C GLY A 175 -15.65 -13.11 -10.43
N LYS A 176 -15.06 -13.65 -9.37
CA LYS A 176 -15.79 -14.24 -8.25
C LYS A 176 -16.15 -13.14 -7.24
N GLN A 177 -17.35 -13.18 -6.72
CA GLN A 177 -17.73 -12.40 -5.53
C GLN A 177 -17.12 -13.06 -4.30
N LEU A 178 -16.28 -12.33 -3.58
CA LEU A 178 -15.75 -12.77 -2.30
C LEU A 178 -16.74 -12.41 -1.20
N THR A 179 -16.95 -13.33 -0.25
CA THR A 179 -17.90 -13.16 0.86
C THR A 179 -17.26 -13.34 2.23
N GLU A 180 -16.14 -14.05 2.29
CA GLU A 180 -15.42 -14.38 3.51
C GLU A 180 -13.92 -14.14 3.30
N TRP A 181 -13.31 -13.38 4.20
CA TRP A 181 -11.88 -13.09 4.14
C TRP A 181 -11.04 -14.33 4.40
N GLY A 182 -10.02 -14.55 3.57
CA GLY A 182 -9.09 -15.68 3.75
C GLY A 182 -9.69 -17.07 3.45
N HIS A 183 -10.93 -17.15 2.90
CA HIS A 183 -11.53 -18.43 2.57
C HIS A 183 -10.62 -19.25 1.64
N GLN A 184 -10.59 -20.59 1.83
CA GLN A 184 -9.66 -21.47 1.11
C GLN A 184 -9.78 -21.37 -0.42
N ASP A 185 -10.99 -21.14 -0.93
CA ASP A 185 -11.29 -21.04 -2.37
C ASP A 185 -11.10 -19.63 -2.94
N ASN A 186 -10.73 -18.63 -2.10
CA ASN A 186 -10.38 -17.31 -2.56
C ASN A 186 -9.00 -17.34 -3.24
N PRO A 187 -8.68 -16.37 -4.10
CA PRO A 187 -7.33 -16.19 -4.61
C PRO A 187 -6.30 -16.13 -3.47
N TYR A 188 -5.04 -16.42 -3.78
CA TYR A 188 -3.99 -16.58 -2.77
C TYR A 188 -3.59 -15.28 -2.04
N TYR A 189 -4.03 -14.11 -2.51
CA TYR A 189 -3.58 -12.80 -2.05
C TYR A 189 -3.74 -12.57 -0.54
N GLU A 190 -4.91 -12.86 0.01
CA GLU A 190 -5.17 -12.68 1.45
C GLU A 190 -4.35 -13.66 2.30
N LYS A 191 -4.15 -14.89 1.80
CA LYS A 191 -3.29 -15.88 2.45
C LYS A 191 -1.82 -15.45 2.45
N ALA A 192 -1.38 -14.81 1.36
CA ALA A 192 -0.03 -14.24 1.30
C ALA A 192 0.15 -13.11 2.32
N GLN A 193 -0.82 -12.20 2.45
CA GLN A 193 -0.78 -11.13 3.46
C GLN A 193 -0.64 -11.68 4.88
N LEU A 194 -1.39 -12.73 5.22
CA LEU A 194 -1.32 -13.42 6.50
C LEU A 194 0.10 -13.95 6.75
N LEU A 195 0.68 -14.67 5.77
CA LEU A 195 2.02 -15.21 5.89
C LEU A 195 3.08 -14.12 6.05
N ARG A 196 2.96 -12.98 5.33
CA ARG A 196 3.91 -11.85 5.44
C ARG A 196 3.96 -11.27 6.84
N ALA A 197 2.82 -11.16 7.53
CA ALA A 197 2.79 -10.72 8.92
C ALA A 197 3.43 -11.75 9.85
N MET A 198 2.96 -12.99 9.79
CA MET A 198 3.30 -14.07 10.72
C MET A 198 4.78 -14.47 10.64
N GLU A 199 5.33 -14.64 9.43
CA GLU A 199 6.74 -15.04 9.22
C GLU A 199 7.76 -13.98 9.65
N ASN A 200 7.32 -12.74 9.88
CA ASN A 200 8.15 -11.63 10.32
C ASN A 200 7.79 -11.11 11.71
N THR A 201 6.67 -11.56 12.30
CA THR A 201 6.13 -11.09 13.59
C THR A 201 5.99 -9.57 13.67
N ILE A 202 5.43 -8.98 12.60
CA ILE A 202 5.08 -7.56 12.48
C ILE A 202 3.67 -7.42 11.89
N TYR A 203 3.09 -6.21 11.94
CA TYR A 203 1.85 -5.94 11.24
C TYR A 203 2.04 -5.89 9.73
N PHE A 204 1.01 -6.31 8.99
CA PHE A 204 0.95 -6.17 7.54
C PHE A 204 -0.39 -5.54 7.15
N ALA A 205 -0.34 -4.44 6.40
CA ALA A 205 -1.50 -3.64 6.04
C ALA A 205 -1.70 -3.65 4.51
N GLY A 206 -2.51 -4.57 4.02
CA GLY A 206 -2.89 -4.65 2.61
C GLY A 206 -3.89 -3.54 2.25
N VAL A 207 -3.68 -2.85 1.13
CA VAL A 207 -4.51 -1.74 0.69
C VAL A 207 -4.88 -1.91 -0.78
N ASN A 208 -6.17 -2.16 -1.05
CA ASN A 208 -6.69 -2.43 -2.39
C ASN A 208 -7.80 -1.44 -2.77
N TYR A 209 -8.00 -1.26 -4.07
CA TYR A 209 -9.18 -0.60 -4.60
C TYR A 209 -10.47 -1.33 -4.20
N HIS A 210 -11.57 -0.59 -4.16
CA HIS A 210 -12.89 -1.20 -4.20
C HIS A 210 -13.25 -1.55 -5.65
N PHE A 211 -13.26 -2.86 -5.93
CA PHE A 211 -13.70 -3.42 -7.20
C PHE A 211 -15.02 -4.16 -7.05
N LYS A 212 -15.76 -4.28 -8.15
CA LYS A 212 -16.92 -5.16 -8.20
C LYS A 212 -16.55 -6.63 -7.98
N TYR A 213 -15.39 -7.04 -8.46
CA TYR A 213 -14.82 -8.38 -8.31
C TYR A 213 -13.39 -8.25 -7.76
N PRO A 214 -13.24 -8.01 -6.44
CA PRO A 214 -11.93 -7.92 -5.83
C PRO A 214 -11.33 -9.32 -5.64
N ASP A 215 -10.02 -9.44 -5.75
CA ASP A 215 -9.29 -10.67 -5.40
C ASP A 215 -8.76 -10.66 -3.95
N SER A 216 -8.78 -9.50 -3.31
CA SER A 216 -8.49 -9.30 -1.89
C SER A 216 -9.18 -8.05 -1.35
N ALA A 217 -9.47 -8.00 -0.06
CA ALA A 217 -9.87 -6.79 0.64
C ALA A 217 -8.65 -5.98 1.12
N SER A 218 -8.84 -4.66 1.37
CA SER A 218 -7.95 -3.95 2.28
C SER A 218 -8.09 -4.53 3.67
N ALA A 219 -6.97 -4.89 4.31
CA ALA A 219 -6.99 -5.59 5.58
C ALA A 219 -5.77 -5.26 6.45
N LEU A 220 -5.95 -5.26 7.76
CA LEU A 220 -4.88 -5.22 8.75
C LEU A 220 -4.68 -6.60 9.34
N ILE A 221 -3.47 -7.12 9.22
CA ILE A 221 -3.06 -8.41 9.73
C ILE A 221 -2.10 -8.21 10.92
N GLY A 222 -2.38 -8.89 12.01
CA GLY A 222 -1.57 -8.89 13.22
C GLY A 222 -0.28 -9.70 13.09
N PRO A 223 0.69 -9.48 13.99
CA PRO A 223 1.97 -10.19 14.00
C PRO A 223 1.88 -11.72 14.16
N ASP A 224 0.73 -12.22 14.62
CA ASP A 224 0.39 -13.64 14.75
C ASP A 224 -0.31 -14.22 13.52
N GLY A 225 -0.56 -13.41 12.48
CA GLY A 225 -1.29 -13.79 11.29
C GLY A 225 -2.81 -13.62 11.39
N THR A 226 -3.34 -13.13 12.51
CA THR A 226 -4.78 -12.88 12.66
C THR A 226 -5.21 -11.70 11.78
N CYS A 227 -6.26 -11.85 10.99
CA CYS A 227 -6.94 -10.73 10.35
C CYS A 227 -7.68 -9.91 11.42
N ILE A 228 -7.11 -8.77 11.81
CA ILE A 228 -7.68 -7.91 12.85
C ILE A 228 -8.94 -7.21 12.35
N ALA A 229 -8.87 -6.70 11.11
CA ALA A 229 -9.98 -6.03 10.45
C ALA A 229 -9.77 -6.04 8.93
N HIS A 230 -10.85 -6.05 8.18
CA HIS A 230 -10.83 -5.88 6.73
C HIS A 230 -11.99 -5.00 6.26
N GLN A 231 -11.79 -4.33 5.12
CA GLN A 231 -12.85 -3.58 4.45
C GLN A 231 -13.88 -4.56 3.87
N SER A 232 -15.16 -4.18 3.91
CA SER A 232 -16.20 -4.93 3.21
C SER A 232 -15.88 -5.03 1.72
N TYR A 233 -16.14 -6.21 1.11
CA TYR A 233 -15.98 -6.39 -0.33
C TYR A 233 -17.01 -5.59 -1.15
N THR A 234 -18.11 -5.18 -0.52
CA THR A 234 -19.24 -4.53 -1.19
C THR A 234 -19.27 -3.02 -1.04
N GLU A 235 -18.37 -2.43 -0.28
CA GLU A 235 -18.40 -1.01 0.07
C GLU A 235 -17.04 -0.34 -0.14
N ALA A 236 -17.05 0.74 -0.89
CA ALA A 236 -15.92 1.66 -0.93
C ALA A 236 -15.84 2.46 0.38
N GLY A 237 -14.63 2.83 0.80
CA GLY A 237 -14.48 3.63 2.01
C GLY A 237 -13.08 3.61 2.59
N VAL A 238 -12.99 3.78 3.89
CA VAL A 238 -11.74 3.74 4.64
C VAL A 238 -11.90 2.84 5.87
N LEU A 239 -11.02 1.87 6.00
CA LEU A 239 -10.88 1.05 7.20
C LEU A 239 -9.94 1.77 8.16
N VAL A 240 -10.42 2.14 9.35
CA VAL A 240 -9.57 2.67 10.43
C VAL A 240 -9.40 1.59 11.48
N ALA A 241 -8.15 1.27 11.80
CA ALA A 241 -7.81 0.25 12.77
C ALA A 241 -6.64 0.68 13.67
N GLU A 242 -6.58 0.15 14.88
CA GLU A 242 -5.53 0.45 15.84
C GLU A 242 -4.48 -0.66 15.87
N ILE A 243 -3.20 -0.27 15.91
CA ILE A 243 -2.08 -1.18 16.14
C ILE A 243 -1.45 -0.94 17.51
N ASN A 244 -1.12 -2.04 18.21
CA ASN A 244 -0.27 -2.01 19.37
C ASN A 244 1.15 -2.39 18.95
N ILE A 245 2.07 -1.43 18.90
CA ILE A 245 3.44 -1.62 18.41
C ILE A 245 4.24 -2.61 19.27
N ASP A 246 3.89 -2.78 20.56
CA ASP A 246 4.57 -3.73 21.45
C ASP A 246 4.39 -5.19 21.02
N LEU A 247 3.33 -5.49 20.24
CA LEU A 247 3.10 -6.82 19.67
C LEU A 247 3.98 -7.09 18.44
N ALA A 248 4.48 -6.05 17.78
CA ALA A 248 5.31 -6.15 16.59
C ALA A 248 6.78 -6.38 16.94
N SER A 249 7.08 -7.54 17.51
CA SER A 249 8.43 -7.85 18.03
C SER A 249 9.50 -7.97 16.94
N GLY A 250 9.12 -8.30 15.70
CA GLY A 250 10.05 -8.62 14.63
C GLY A 250 10.94 -9.83 14.93
N SER A 251 10.56 -10.65 15.92
CA SER A 251 11.44 -11.70 16.47
C SER A 251 11.83 -12.76 15.45
N LEU A 252 10.90 -13.21 14.60
CA LEU A 252 11.21 -14.21 13.59
C LEU A 252 12.06 -13.62 12.45
N ALA A 253 11.80 -12.39 12.04
CA ALA A 253 12.65 -11.72 11.05
C ALA A 253 14.09 -11.55 11.57
N LYS A 254 14.27 -11.13 12.83
CA LYS A 254 15.60 -10.96 13.45
C LYS A 254 16.38 -12.28 13.60
N ARG A 255 15.69 -13.43 13.59
CA ARG A 255 16.35 -14.76 13.65
C ARG A 255 16.84 -15.21 12.27
N PHE A 256 16.39 -14.61 11.20
CA PHE A 256 16.82 -14.96 9.85
C PHE A 256 18.31 -14.70 9.67
N LYS A 257 19.02 -15.69 9.13
CA LYS A 257 20.47 -15.64 8.87
C LYS A 257 20.73 -15.68 7.35
N PRO A 258 20.87 -14.54 6.70
CA PRO A 258 21.07 -14.49 5.23
C PRO A 258 22.25 -15.32 4.74
N ALA A 259 23.32 -15.41 5.55
CA ALA A 259 24.51 -16.18 5.20
C ALA A 259 24.29 -17.70 5.04
N LEU A 260 23.15 -18.23 5.50
CA LEU A 260 22.78 -19.63 5.27
C LEU A 260 22.15 -19.86 3.89
N TYR A 261 21.83 -18.79 3.18
CA TYR A 261 21.18 -18.81 1.87
C TYR A 261 22.09 -18.03 0.91
N ASN A 262 23.10 -18.69 0.36
CA ASN A 262 23.94 -18.09 -0.67
C ASN A 262 23.14 -18.02 -1.97
N TYR A 263 22.48 -16.90 -2.18
CA TYR A 263 22.06 -16.52 -3.52
C TYR A 263 23.34 -16.07 -4.25
N GLY A 264 23.82 -16.92 -5.15
CA GLY A 264 25.07 -16.77 -5.91
C GLY A 264 25.14 -15.48 -6.74
#